data_cc60f592f53db489f28b758a56feee29
#
_entry.id   cc60f592f53db489f28b758a56feee29
#
_cell.length_a   1.000
_cell.length_b   1.000
_cell.length_c   1.000
_cell.angle_alpha   90.00
_cell.angle_beta   90.00
_cell.angle_gamma   90.00
#
_symmetry.space_group_name_H-M   'P 1'
#
loop_
_entity.id
_entity.type
_entity.pdbx_description
1 polymer ?
#
loop_
_entity_poly.entity_id
_entity_poly.type
_entity_poly.pdbx_seq_one_letter_code
_entity_poly.pdbx_strand_id
1 'polypeptide(L)'
;MTSNAMFEGVFCPSITIMNADGTIDYDNWGKHLDHLIDAGIDGVLLFGSIGEFYAIDVKTKAEAVRFAVSKVAGRMKVLVGVGDTNLDNVKALAAESEAAGVDALLAVSPYYFGPSPDCAKRYFSAVAEATTLPVILYNFPARTGNDLTPELVAELAGENPNIVGIKDTVDTISHTRKVIAAVRKVNPSFSVLSGFDEYYTVNRISGGNGVLCGLTNVEPETFVSLHRAWQSGDYATAIKSAERISYLMRLYDTADLFISAIKGAVKAKGLPIDTSIHEPAVQLTDEQYRNIQSILGK
;
A
#
# COMPACT_ATOMS: atom_id res chain seq x y z
N MET A 1 13.72 -16.97 -12.53
CA MET A 1 14.27 -15.79 -13.22
C MET A 1 14.29 -14.66 -12.21
N THR A 2 15.46 -14.12 -11.90
CA THR A 2 15.58 -12.94 -11.03
C THR A 2 14.94 -11.75 -11.75
N SER A 3 13.92 -11.17 -11.18
CA SER A 3 13.30 -9.94 -11.66
C SER A 3 14.28 -8.78 -11.47
N ASN A 4 14.45 -7.93 -12.48
CA ASN A 4 15.17 -6.65 -12.33
C ASN A 4 14.20 -5.51 -11.92
N ALA A 5 13.04 -5.84 -11.37
CA ALA A 5 12.07 -4.87 -10.94
C ALA A 5 12.58 -4.07 -9.73
N MET A 6 12.32 -2.76 -9.73
CA MET A 6 12.76 -1.85 -8.67
C MET A 6 12.04 -2.11 -7.34
N PHE A 7 10.78 -2.53 -7.42
CA PHE A 7 9.94 -2.84 -6.27
C PHE A 7 9.50 -4.30 -6.35
N GLU A 8 10.14 -5.14 -5.56
CA GLU A 8 9.83 -6.56 -5.40
C GLU A 8 9.83 -6.91 -3.92
N GLY A 9 8.91 -7.77 -3.49
CA GLY A 9 8.83 -8.25 -2.12
C GLY A 9 7.53 -7.89 -1.40
N VAL A 10 7.65 -7.51 -0.15
CA VAL A 10 6.54 -7.23 0.78
C VAL A 10 6.58 -5.77 1.21
N PHE A 11 5.56 -5.02 0.83
CA PHE A 11 5.41 -3.61 1.20
C PHE A 11 4.20 -3.44 2.12
N CYS A 12 4.37 -2.63 3.16
CA CYS A 12 3.32 -2.33 4.12
C CYS A 12 2.71 -0.94 3.85
N PRO A 13 1.42 -0.83 3.50
CA PRO A 13 0.72 0.45 3.55
C PRO A 13 0.46 0.76 5.03
N SER A 14 1.34 1.54 5.65
CA SER A 14 1.24 1.85 7.07
C SER A 14 -0.09 2.50 7.42
N ILE A 15 -0.70 2.04 8.51
CA ILE A 15 -1.73 2.84 9.21
C ILE A 15 -1.11 4.16 9.66
N THR A 16 -1.89 5.24 9.67
CA THR A 16 -1.54 6.47 10.35
C THR A 16 -2.03 6.38 11.80
N ILE A 17 -1.09 6.30 12.75
CA ILE A 17 -1.42 6.22 14.16
C ILE A 17 -1.69 7.62 14.69
N MET A 18 -2.86 7.80 15.31
CA MET A 18 -3.35 9.10 15.76
C MET A 18 -3.68 9.06 17.24
N ASN A 19 -3.60 10.22 17.87
CA ASN A 19 -4.17 10.50 19.18
C ASN A 19 -5.71 10.64 19.06
N ALA A 20 -6.40 10.61 20.20
CA ALA A 20 -7.85 10.79 20.24
C ALA A 20 -8.35 12.15 19.71
N ASP A 21 -7.48 13.15 19.65
CA ASP A 21 -7.75 14.48 19.09
C ASP A 21 -7.52 14.59 17.57
N GLY A 22 -7.16 13.48 16.91
CA GLY A 22 -6.89 13.41 15.47
C GLY A 22 -5.48 13.83 15.04
N THR A 23 -4.63 14.25 15.97
CA THR A 23 -3.22 14.53 15.66
C THR A 23 -2.42 13.24 15.50
N ILE A 24 -1.34 13.25 14.71
CA ILE A 24 -0.49 12.07 14.51
C ILE A 24 0.30 11.78 15.80
N ASP A 25 0.23 10.54 16.29
CA ASP A 25 1.05 10.02 17.38
C ASP A 25 2.39 9.52 16.80
N TYR A 26 3.33 10.43 16.67
CA TYR A 26 4.66 10.14 16.11
C TYR A 26 5.45 9.11 16.93
N ASP A 27 5.26 9.06 18.26
CA ASP A 27 5.98 8.12 19.13
C ASP A 27 5.57 6.67 18.86
N ASN A 28 4.28 6.39 18.87
CA ASN A 28 3.79 5.04 18.59
C ASN A 28 3.88 4.69 17.10
N TRP A 29 3.71 5.67 16.20
CA TRP A 29 3.94 5.43 14.78
C TRP A 29 5.41 5.10 14.49
N GLY A 30 6.34 5.78 15.15
CA GLY A 30 7.77 5.45 15.10
C GLY A 30 8.09 4.03 15.58
N LYS A 31 7.43 3.55 16.65
CA LYS A 31 7.55 2.15 17.11
C LYS A 31 6.98 1.16 16.10
N HIS A 32 5.87 1.52 15.46
CA HIS A 32 5.28 0.69 14.40
C HIS A 32 6.23 0.56 13.20
N LEU A 33 6.84 1.67 12.76
CA LEU A 33 7.85 1.64 11.70
C LEU A 33 9.06 0.78 12.07
N ASP A 34 9.56 0.87 13.30
CA ASP A 34 10.64 -0.01 13.78
C ASP A 34 10.22 -1.48 13.75
N HIS A 35 9.01 -1.82 14.21
CA HIS A 35 8.49 -3.19 14.15
C HIS A 35 8.44 -3.74 12.71
N LEU A 36 8.02 -2.93 11.73
CA LEU A 36 8.02 -3.32 10.32
C LEU A 36 9.44 -3.57 9.80
N ILE A 37 10.40 -2.73 10.19
CA ILE A 37 11.82 -2.89 9.83
C ILE A 37 12.37 -4.19 10.44
N ASP A 38 12.14 -4.43 11.73
CA ASP A 38 12.62 -5.61 12.44
C ASP A 38 12.04 -6.91 11.88
N ALA A 39 10.79 -6.88 11.41
CA ALA A 39 10.16 -7.98 10.69
C ALA A 39 10.78 -8.26 9.31
N GLY A 40 11.49 -7.29 8.73
CA GLY A 40 12.15 -7.41 7.44
C GLY A 40 11.26 -7.08 6.25
N ILE A 41 10.32 -6.15 6.41
CA ILE A 41 9.51 -5.57 5.32
C ILE A 41 10.42 -4.82 4.34
N ASP A 42 10.21 -4.99 3.03
CA ASP A 42 11.03 -4.35 1.99
C ASP A 42 10.79 -2.84 1.87
N GLY A 43 9.60 -2.38 2.24
CA GLY A 43 9.28 -0.96 2.27
C GLY A 43 7.92 -0.64 2.86
N VAL A 44 7.76 0.63 3.24
CA VAL A 44 6.52 1.19 3.78
C VAL A 44 5.91 2.18 2.81
N LEU A 45 4.59 2.14 2.65
CA LEU A 45 3.81 3.17 1.97
C LEU A 45 3.11 4.03 3.00
N LEU A 46 3.42 5.29 3.05
CA LEU A 46 2.71 6.30 3.84
C LEU A 46 1.50 6.82 3.04
N PHE A 47 0.42 7.14 3.73
CA PHE A 47 -0.77 7.76 3.12
C PHE A 47 -1.36 7.00 1.92
N GLY A 48 -1.39 5.67 2.01
CA GLY A 48 -2.31 4.85 1.23
C GLY A 48 -3.74 4.94 1.78
N SER A 49 -4.67 4.17 1.21
CA SER A 49 -6.07 4.14 1.68
C SER A 49 -6.17 3.80 3.17
N ILE A 50 -5.39 2.83 3.64
CA ILE A 50 -5.35 2.41 5.04
C ILE A 50 -4.66 3.43 5.95
N GLY A 51 -3.83 4.31 5.37
CA GLY A 51 -3.20 5.45 6.04
C GLY A 51 -4.07 6.71 6.05
N GLU A 52 -5.35 6.60 5.69
CA GLU A 52 -6.36 7.67 5.74
C GLU A 52 -5.98 8.93 4.93
N PHE A 53 -5.33 8.74 3.78
CA PHE A 53 -4.82 9.85 2.95
C PHE A 53 -5.88 10.89 2.62
N TYR A 54 -7.14 10.48 2.51
CA TYR A 54 -8.29 11.31 2.12
C TYR A 54 -8.74 12.30 3.20
N ALA A 55 -8.34 12.07 4.46
CA ALA A 55 -8.76 12.86 5.62
C ALA A 55 -7.64 13.74 6.22
N ILE A 56 -6.43 13.67 5.67
CA ILE A 56 -5.25 14.38 6.18
C ILE A 56 -4.82 15.44 5.15
N ASP A 57 -4.60 16.67 5.59
CA ASP A 57 -4.18 17.77 4.73
C ASP A 57 -2.71 17.62 4.25
N VAL A 58 -2.37 18.30 3.16
CA VAL A 58 -1.05 18.19 2.51
C VAL A 58 0.09 18.60 3.44
N LYS A 59 -0.10 19.63 4.27
CA LYS A 59 0.93 20.12 5.17
C LYS A 59 1.26 19.08 6.24
N THR A 60 0.24 18.52 6.89
CA THR A 60 0.38 17.45 7.87
C THR A 60 1.03 16.21 7.25
N LYS A 61 0.63 15.81 6.03
CA LYS A 61 1.28 14.72 5.31
C LYS A 61 2.77 15.00 5.08
N ALA A 62 3.14 16.19 4.61
CA ALA A 62 4.52 16.55 4.35
C ALA A 62 5.40 16.52 5.63
N GLU A 63 4.88 17.00 6.76
CA GLU A 63 5.56 16.92 8.06
C GLU A 63 5.78 15.46 8.47
N ALA A 64 4.77 14.64 8.32
CA ALA A 64 4.82 13.22 8.66
C ALA A 64 5.73 12.41 7.72
N VAL A 65 5.83 12.77 6.43
CA VAL A 65 6.80 12.18 5.50
C VAL A 65 8.23 12.44 5.97
N ARG A 66 8.56 13.70 6.33
CA ARG A 66 9.89 14.05 6.85
C ARG A 66 10.23 13.26 8.11
N PHE A 67 9.27 13.12 9.04
CA PHE A 67 9.43 12.28 10.23
C PHE A 67 9.73 10.82 9.85
N ALA A 68 8.92 10.23 8.98
CA ALA A 68 9.04 8.81 8.63
C ALA A 68 10.36 8.53 7.89
N VAL A 69 10.79 9.39 6.96
CA VAL A 69 12.09 9.25 6.28
C VAL A 69 13.24 9.31 7.29
N SER A 70 13.22 10.29 8.21
CA SER A 70 14.21 10.39 9.28
C SER A 70 14.20 9.16 10.20
N LYS A 71 13.03 8.66 10.56
CA LYS A 71 12.84 7.49 11.42
C LYS A 71 13.33 6.20 10.75
N VAL A 72 12.98 6.01 9.49
CA VAL A 72 13.40 4.81 8.71
C VAL A 72 14.90 4.83 8.44
N ALA A 73 15.47 6.00 8.18
CA ALA A 73 16.91 6.19 7.99
C ALA A 73 17.56 5.19 7.01
N GLY A 74 16.89 4.91 5.88
CA GLY A 74 17.39 4.02 4.83
C GLY A 74 17.31 2.52 5.15
N ARG A 75 16.73 2.10 6.28
CA ARG A 75 16.63 0.69 6.68
C ARG A 75 15.60 -0.12 5.87
N MET A 76 14.65 0.54 5.25
CA MET A 76 13.69 0.02 4.27
C MET A 76 13.32 1.13 3.30
N LYS A 77 12.65 0.79 2.18
CA LYS A 77 12.13 1.81 1.24
C LYS A 77 10.97 2.58 1.85
N VAL A 78 10.88 3.90 1.54
CA VAL A 78 9.76 4.75 1.91
C VAL A 78 9.04 5.22 0.65
N LEU A 79 7.78 4.84 0.51
CA LEU A 79 6.88 5.26 -0.56
C LEU A 79 5.83 6.22 0.01
N VAL A 80 5.35 7.16 -0.80
CA VAL A 80 4.30 8.10 -0.38
C VAL A 80 3.12 8.06 -1.33
N GLY A 81 1.93 7.87 -0.79
CA GLY A 81 0.67 8.03 -1.50
C GLY A 81 0.35 9.52 -1.69
N VAL A 82 0.35 9.97 -2.94
CA VAL A 82 0.06 11.39 -3.29
C VAL A 82 -1.37 11.59 -3.79
N GLY A 83 -2.26 10.62 -3.53
CA GLY A 83 -3.66 10.67 -4.00
C GLY A 83 -4.42 11.88 -3.46
N ASP A 84 -5.08 12.60 -4.38
CA ASP A 84 -6.02 13.69 -4.09
C ASP A 84 -6.93 13.88 -5.30
N THR A 85 -8.12 14.47 -5.11
CA THR A 85 -8.99 14.90 -6.19
C THR A 85 -8.55 16.23 -6.82
N ASN A 86 -7.70 16.98 -6.13
CA ASN A 86 -7.08 18.20 -6.61
C ASN A 86 -5.63 17.91 -7.06
N LEU A 87 -5.35 18.05 -8.36
CA LEU A 87 -4.02 17.81 -8.94
C LEU A 87 -2.92 18.73 -8.36
N ASP A 88 -3.26 19.93 -7.94
CA ASP A 88 -2.27 20.84 -7.32
C ASP A 88 -1.81 20.31 -5.96
N ASN A 89 -2.72 19.71 -5.17
CA ASN A 89 -2.37 19.03 -3.93
C ASN A 89 -1.46 17.83 -4.19
N VAL A 90 -1.75 17.05 -5.25
CA VAL A 90 -0.91 15.91 -5.66
C VAL A 90 0.51 16.37 -5.97
N LYS A 91 0.66 17.43 -6.79
CA LYS A 91 1.95 18.01 -7.17
C LYS A 91 2.69 18.59 -5.96
N ALA A 92 1.99 19.28 -5.08
CA ALA A 92 2.57 19.85 -3.86
C ALA A 92 3.14 18.73 -2.94
N LEU A 93 2.37 17.66 -2.69
CA LEU A 93 2.85 16.55 -1.87
C LEU A 93 3.97 15.76 -2.57
N ALA A 94 3.93 15.64 -3.90
CA ALA A 94 5.01 15.03 -4.68
C ALA A 94 6.32 15.79 -4.49
N ALA A 95 6.31 17.12 -4.62
CA ALA A 95 7.48 17.97 -4.42
C ALA A 95 8.05 17.89 -2.99
N GLU A 96 7.18 17.93 -1.96
CA GLU A 96 7.57 17.78 -0.57
C GLU A 96 8.18 16.39 -0.29
N SER A 97 7.62 15.33 -0.90
CA SER A 97 8.11 13.97 -0.78
C SER A 97 9.48 13.79 -1.43
N GLU A 98 9.67 14.38 -2.63
CA GLU A 98 10.96 14.37 -3.32
C GLU A 98 12.03 15.12 -2.52
N ALA A 99 11.69 16.29 -1.97
CA ALA A 99 12.59 17.05 -1.10
C ALA A 99 12.94 16.33 0.20
N ALA A 100 12.04 15.49 0.72
CA ALA A 100 12.28 14.66 1.89
C ALA A 100 13.13 13.42 1.61
N GLY A 101 13.36 13.04 0.34
CA GLY A 101 14.20 11.92 -0.06
C GLY A 101 13.49 10.55 0.03
N VAL A 102 12.22 10.47 -0.32
CA VAL A 102 11.50 9.20 -0.44
C VAL A 102 11.94 8.41 -1.68
N ASP A 103 11.69 7.10 -1.69
CA ASP A 103 12.11 6.20 -2.78
C ASP A 103 11.14 6.18 -3.97
N ALA A 104 9.85 6.45 -3.75
CA ALA A 104 8.84 6.48 -4.81
C ALA A 104 7.54 7.16 -4.37
N LEU A 105 6.73 7.51 -5.36
CA LEU A 105 5.35 7.98 -5.17
C LEU A 105 4.37 6.89 -5.61
N LEU A 106 3.23 6.80 -4.90
CA LEU A 106 2.08 6.00 -5.31
C LEU A 106 0.92 6.94 -5.66
N ALA A 107 0.47 6.90 -6.92
CA ALA A 107 -0.62 7.73 -7.41
C ALA A 107 -1.87 6.89 -7.67
N VAL A 108 -2.97 7.21 -6.98
CA VAL A 108 -4.30 6.64 -7.24
C VAL A 108 -5.06 7.53 -8.21
N SER A 109 -5.91 6.95 -9.07
CA SER A 109 -6.82 7.72 -9.93
C SER A 109 -7.63 8.72 -9.11
N PRO A 110 -7.94 9.90 -9.67
CA PRO A 110 -8.98 10.75 -9.08
C PRO A 110 -10.26 9.94 -8.83
N TYR A 111 -10.86 10.17 -7.70
CA TYR A 111 -12.06 9.48 -7.25
C TYR A 111 -13.23 10.47 -7.15
N TYR A 112 -14.44 10.00 -6.80
CA TYR A 112 -15.72 10.70 -6.82
C TYR A 112 -16.34 10.75 -8.22
N PHE A 113 -15.75 11.46 -9.18
CA PHE A 113 -16.09 11.30 -10.59
C PHE A 113 -15.01 10.45 -11.24
N GLY A 114 -15.29 9.16 -11.48
CA GLY A 114 -14.36 8.25 -12.14
C GLY A 114 -13.92 8.83 -13.50
N PRO A 115 -12.61 9.01 -13.74
CA PRO A 115 -12.12 9.61 -14.97
C PRO A 115 -12.32 8.67 -16.16
N SER A 116 -12.54 9.24 -17.35
CA SER A 116 -12.39 8.49 -18.60
C SER A 116 -10.94 8.01 -18.77
N PRO A 117 -10.68 7.01 -19.63
CA PRO A 117 -9.30 6.58 -19.90
C PRO A 117 -8.36 7.71 -20.31
N ASP A 118 -8.83 8.64 -21.15
CA ASP A 118 -8.04 9.83 -21.55
C ASP A 118 -7.77 10.77 -20.39
N CYS A 119 -8.75 10.94 -19.51
CA CYS A 119 -8.61 11.78 -18.31
C CYS A 119 -7.62 11.13 -17.33
N ALA A 120 -7.70 9.82 -17.13
CA ALA A 120 -6.77 9.06 -16.31
C ALA A 120 -5.34 9.14 -16.88
N LYS A 121 -5.18 8.97 -18.20
CA LYS A 121 -3.89 9.12 -18.88
C LYS A 121 -3.27 10.49 -18.61
N ARG A 122 -4.02 11.58 -18.86
CA ARG A 122 -3.55 12.96 -18.61
C ARG A 122 -3.15 13.17 -17.15
N TYR A 123 -3.95 12.65 -16.21
CA TYR A 123 -3.66 12.77 -14.78
C TYR A 123 -2.33 12.08 -14.42
N PHE A 124 -2.14 10.81 -14.78
CA PHE A 124 -0.93 10.08 -14.43
C PHE A 124 0.31 10.62 -15.13
N SER A 125 0.19 11.08 -16.39
CA SER A 125 1.29 11.78 -17.08
C SER A 125 1.65 13.08 -16.36
N ALA A 126 0.66 13.88 -15.94
CA ALA A 126 0.92 15.10 -15.19
C ALA A 126 1.55 14.86 -13.81
N VAL A 127 1.25 13.73 -13.16
CA VAL A 127 1.94 13.30 -11.92
C VAL A 127 3.38 12.92 -12.23
N ALA A 128 3.60 12.13 -13.28
CA ALA A 128 4.95 11.71 -13.69
C ALA A 128 5.84 12.89 -14.07
N GLU A 129 5.29 13.88 -14.77
CA GLU A 129 5.99 15.12 -15.16
C GLU A 129 6.34 16.02 -13.96
N ALA A 130 5.61 15.91 -12.86
CA ALA A 130 5.78 16.77 -11.69
C ALA A 130 6.91 16.33 -10.75
N THR A 131 7.58 15.20 -11.01
CA THR A 131 8.63 14.65 -10.14
C THR A 131 9.68 13.86 -10.93
N THR A 132 10.88 13.78 -10.39
CA THR A 132 11.92 12.86 -10.90
C THR A 132 11.88 11.49 -10.23
N LEU A 133 11.08 11.31 -9.18
CA LEU A 133 10.94 10.06 -8.47
C LEU A 133 10.24 8.98 -9.31
N PRO A 134 10.52 7.71 -9.02
CA PRO A 134 9.71 6.60 -9.50
C PRO A 134 8.25 6.76 -9.09
N VAL A 135 7.33 6.53 -10.03
CA VAL A 135 5.87 6.56 -9.79
C VAL A 135 5.30 5.17 -9.93
N ILE A 136 4.51 4.76 -8.96
CA ILE A 136 3.74 3.52 -8.97
C ILE A 136 2.27 3.90 -9.14
N LEU A 137 1.62 3.37 -10.17
CA LEU A 137 0.19 3.53 -10.38
C LEU A 137 -0.57 2.78 -9.29
N TYR A 138 -1.71 3.31 -8.85
CA TYR A 138 -2.59 2.60 -7.95
C TYR A 138 -3.96 2.38 -8.58
N ASN A 139 -4.25 1.14 -8.93
CA ASN A 139 -5.53 0.70 -9.46
C ASN A 139 -6.39 0.13 -8.33
N PHE A 140 -7.52 0.76 -8.06
CA PHE A 140 -8.51 0.29 -7.08
C PHE A 140 -9.92 0.66 -7.53
N PRO A 141 -10.46 -0.01 -8.57
CA PRO A 141 -11.72 0.37 -9.20
C PRO A 141 -12.92 0.33 -8.26
N ALA A 142 -12.92 -0.56 -7.26
CA ALA A 142 -13.98 -0.61 -6.25
C ALA A 142 -14.09 0.68 -5.39
N ARG A 143 -13.05 1.52 -5.37
CA ARG A 143 -13.03 2.80 -4.62
C ARG A 143 -13.00 4.01 -5.54
N THR A 144 -12.35 3.91 -6.69
CA THR A 144 -12.21 5.05 -7.62
C THR A 144 -13.29 5.12 -8.67
N GLY A 145 -14.06 4.01 -8.86
CA GLY A 145 -15.02 3.89 -9.95
C GLY A 145 -14.39 3.83 -11.34
N ASN A 146 -13.06 3.68 -11.42
CA ASN A 146 -12.31 3.62 -12.68
C ASN A 146 -11.28 2.49 -12.61
N ASP A 147 -11.26 1.65 -13.65
CA ASP A 147 -10.29 0.58 -13.81
C ASP A 147 -9.18 1.01 -14.78
N LEU A 148 -7.92 0.82 -14.37
CA LEU A 148 -6.77 1.02 -15.23
C LEU A 148 -6.58 -0.24 -16.09
N THR A 149 -7.08 -0.21 -17.31
CA THR A 149 -6.97 -1.36 -18.20
C THR A 149 -5.51 -1.74 -18.49
N PRO A 150 -5.21 -3.01 -18.77
CA PRO A 150 -3.86 -3.45 -19.11
C PRO A 150 -3.20 -2.62 -20.22
N GLU A 151 -4.00 -2.20 -21.23
CA GLU A 151 -3.57 -1.38 -22.35
C GLU A 151 -3.16 0.02 -21.88
N LEU A 152 -3.99 0.68 -21.07
CA LEU A 152 -3.69 2.00 -20.50
C LEU A 152 -2.44 1.97 -19.61
N VAL A 153 -2.29 0.92 -18.78
CA VAL A 153 -1.09 0.77 -17.93
C VAL A 153 0.18 0.61 -18.79
N ALA A 154 0.12 -0.19 -19.86
CA ALA A 154 1.25 -0.35 -20.78
C ALA A 154 1.56 0.94 -21.54
N GLU A 155 0.55 1.69 -21.98
CA GLU A 155 0.71 3.00 -22.63
C GLU A 155 1.40 3.99 -21.71
N LEU A 156 0.91 4.15 -20.48
CA LEU A 156 1.49 5.02 -19.45
C LEU A 156 2.94 4.67 -19.14
N ALA A 157 3.25 3.36 -19.00
CA ALA A 157 4.61 2.89 -18.74
C ALA A 157 5.56 3.10 -19.93
N GLY A 158 5.03 3.09 -21.15
CA GLY A 158 5.81 3.35 -22.37
C GLY A 158 6.09 4.82 -22.63
N GLU A 159 5.17 5.70 -22.27
CA GLU A 159 5.28 7.15 -22.50
C GLU A 159 5.98 7.90 -21.36
N ASN A 160 5.94 7.36 -20.12
CA ASN A 160 6.51 7.99 -18.93
C ASN A 160 7.56 7.09 -18.29
N PRO A 161 8.85 7.31 -18.53
CA PRO A 161 9.93 6.41 -18.07
C PRO A 161 10.00 6.23 -16.55
N ASN A 162 9.52 7.20 -15.77
CA ASN A 162 9.46 7.14 -14.32
C ASN A 162 8.19 6.47 -13.79
N ILE A 163 7.23 6.08 -14.63
CA ILE A 163 6.14 5.18 -14.23
C ILE A 163 6.68 3.75 -14.29
N VAL A 164 7.06 3.21 -13.12
CA VAL A 164 7.85 1.97 -13.01
C VAL A 164 7.09 0.79 -12.40
N GLY A 165 5.84 1.00 -11.99
CA GLY A 165 5.07 -0.07 -11.36
C GLY A 165 3.59 0.24 -11.19
N ILE A 166 2.87 -0.77 -10.73
CA ILE A 166 1.46 -0.69 -10.35
C ILE A 166 1.20 -1.49 -9.06
N LYS A 167 0.41 -0.90 -8.16
CA LYS A 167 -0.34 -1.62 -7.14
C LYS A 167 -1.71 -1.93 -7.70
N ASP A 168 -1.99 -3.21 -7.93
CA ASP A 168 -3.23 -3.67 -8.55
C ASP A 168 -4.15 -4.27 -7.48
N THR A 169 -5.21 -3.52 -7.13
CA THR A 169 -6.22 -3.92 -6.13
C THR A 169 -7.53 -4.25 -6.84
N VAL A 170 -7.50 -5.31 -7.62
CA VAL A 170 -8.65 -5.83 -8.37
C VAL A 170 -8.91 -7.26 -7.94
N ASP A 171 -10.15 -7.57 -7.54
CA ASP A 171 -10.56 -8.90 -7.10
C ASP A 171 -10.77 -9.84 -8.31
N THR A 172 -9.76 -9.91 -9.16
CA THR A 172 -9.72 -10.78 -10.33
C THR A 172 -8.27 -10.96 -10.78
N ILE A 173 -7.69 -12.09 -10.48
CA ILE A 173 -6.29 -12.41 -10.86
C ILE A 173 -6.05 -12.35 -12.37
N SER A 174 -7.08 -12.55 -13.19
CA SER A 174 -6.98 -12.41 -14.64
C SER A 174 -6.66 -10.98 -15.07
N HIS A 175 -7.06 -9.95 -14.32
CA HIS A 175 -6.68 -8.55 -14.56
C HIS A 175 -5.17 -8.40 -14.36
N THR A 176 -4.67 -8.73 -13.18
CA THR A 176 -3.23 -8.66 -12.85
C THR A 176 -2.38 -9.42 -13.86
N ARG A 177 -2.77 -10.64 -14.27
CA ARG A 177 -2.07 -11.41 -15.28
C ARG A 177 -2.03 -10.70 -16.65
N LYS A 178 -3.13 -10.04 -17.05
CA LYS A 178 -3.18 -9.26 -18.32
C LYS A 178 -2.30 -8.02 -18.24
N VAL A 179 -2.31 -7.31 -17.10
CA VAL A 179 -1.43 -6.17 -16.85
C VAL A 179 0.04 -6.60 -16.99
N ILE A 180 0.45 -7.68 -16.32
CA ILE A 180 1.81 -8.23 -16.43
C ILE A 180 2.16 -8.51 -17.89
N ALA A 181 1.29 -9.19 -18.63
CA ALA A 181 1.53 -9.55 -20.04
C ALA A 181 1.64 -8.31 -20.95
N ALA A 182 0.90 -7.24 -20.68
CA ALA A 182 0.94 -6.00 -21.43
C ALA A 182 2.21 -5.18 -21.13
N VAL A 183 2.50 -4.93 -19.86
CA VAL A 183 3.62 -4.06 -19.44
C VAL A 183 4.99 -4.68 -19.76
N ARG A 184 5.13 -6.02 -19.70
CA ARG A 184 6.41 -6.69 -20.01
C ARG A 184 6.87 -6.47 -21.44
N LYS A 185 5.98 -6.09 -22.35
CA LYS A 185 6.31 -5.79 -23.76
C LYS A 185 6.98 -4.42 -23.91
N VAL A 186 6.69 -3.48 -23.02
CA VAL A 186 7.17 -2.09 -23.06
C VAL A 186 8.23 -1.83 -21.99
N ASN A 187 8.09 -2.43 -20.81
CA ASN A 187 9.04 -2.32 -19.71
C ASN A 187 9.19 -3.68 -18.99
N PRO A 188 10.21 -4.48 -19.32
CA PRO A 188 10.46 -5.78 -18.67
C PRO A 188 10.70 -5.69 -17.15
N SER A 189 11.14 -4.52 -16.65
CA SER A 189 11.43 -4.28 -15.22
C SER A 189 10.26 -3.66 -14.47
N PHE A 190 9.10 -3.50 -15.09
CA PHE A 190 7.92 -2.90 -14.46
C PHE A 190 7.44 -3.73 -13.27
N SER A 191 7.27 -3.11 -12.10
CA SER A 191 6.84 -3.77 -10.86
C SER A 191 5.32 -3.94 -10.81
N VAL A 192 4.82 -5.16 -10.61
CA VAL A 192 3.39 -5.42 -10.43
C VAL A 192 3.15 -6.04 -9.07
N LEU A 193 2.62 -5.24 -8.14
CA LEU A 193 2.32 -5.61 -6.76
C LEU A 193 0.82 -5.83 -6.59
N SER A 194 0.42 -6.90 -5.90
CA SER A 194 -0.97 -7.08 -5.51
C SER A 194 -1.34 -6.16 -4.34
N GLY A 195 -2.54 -5.57 -4.41
CA GLY A 195 -3.13 -4.88 -3.27
C GLY A 195 -3.97 -5.79 -2.37
N PHE A 196 -4.31 -7.00 -2.82
CA PHE A 196 -4.98 -8.02 -2.02
C PHE A 196 -3.96 -8.90 -1.29
N ASP A 197 -4.14 -9.06 0.00
CA ASP A 197 -3.22 -9.74 0.91
C ASP A 197 -3.02 -11.21 0.51
N GLU A 198 -4.10 -11.91 0.24
CA GLU A 198 -4.13 -13.33 -0.11
C GLU A 198 -3.65 -13.63 -1.54
N TYR A 199 -3.40 -12.60 -2.37
CA TYR A 199 -3.01 -12.77 -3.77
C TYR A 199 -1.49 -12.83 -3.99
N TYR A 200 -0.67 -12.84 -2.93
CA TYR A 200 0.79 -12.95 -3.08
C TYR A 200 1.19 -14.11 -4.01
N THR A 201 0.73 -15.33 -3.67
CA THR A 201 1.15 -16.55 -4.40
C THR A 201 0.73 -16.50 -5.86
N VAL A 202 -0.53 -16.11 -6.14
CA VAL A 202 -1.03 -16.05 -7.53
C VAL A 202 -0.43 -14.89 -8.31
N ASN A 203 -0.06 -13.78 -7.65
CA ASN A 203 0.72 -12.70 -8.25
C ASN A 203 2.09 -13.22 -8.70
N ARG A 204 2.80 -13.94 -7.83
CA ARG A 204 4.13 -14.50 -8.12
C ARG A 204 4.09 -15.56 -9.24
N ILE A 205 3.10 -16.46 -9.23
CA ILE A 205 2.88 -17.46 -10.29
C ILE A 205 2.62 -16.77 -11.64
N SER A 206 1.92 -15.64 -11.64
CA SER A 206 1.62 -14.87 -12.84
C SER A 206 2.81 -14.04 -13.36
N GLY A 207 3.93 -14.00 -12.64
CA GLY A 207 5.13 -13.22 -12.98
C GLY A 207 5.14 -11.81 -12.38
N GLY A 208 4.31 -11.54 -11.38
CA GLY A 208 4.32 -10.31 -10.61
C GLY A 208 5.43 -10.27 -9.56
N ASN A 209 5.50 -9.19 -8.80
CA ASN A 209 6.65 -8.85 -7.96
C ASN A 209 6.39 -8.93 -6.46
N GLY A 210 5.16 -9.19 -6.02
CA GLY A 210 4.86 -9.30 -4.59
C GLY A 210 3.57 -8.59 -4.19
N VAL A 211 3.54 -8.04 -2.98
CA VAL A 211 2.36 -7.39 -2.41
C VAL A 211 2.66 -6.03 -1.79
N LEU A 212 1.63 -5.18 -1.79
CA LEU A 212 1.53 -3.95 -1.01
C LEU A 212 0.13 -3.94 -0.38
N CYS A 213 -0.03 -4.53 0.84
CA CYS A 213 -1.32 -4.94 1.38
C CYS A 213 -1.44 -4.75 2.90
N GLY A 214 -2.68 -4.65 3.40
CA GLY A 214 -2.98 -4.08 4.71
C GLY A 214 -2.63 -4.95 5.92
N LEU A 215 -2.77 -6.27 5.85
CA LEU A 215 -2.48 -7.17 6.97
C LEU A 215 -0.99 -7.25 7.32
N THR A 216 -0.10 -6.72 6.47
CA THR A 216 1.31 -6.51 6.79
C THR A 216 1.52 -5.58 7.99
N ASN A 217 0.55 -4.72 8.35
CA ASN A 217 0.56 -3.96 9.60
C ASN A 217 0.39 -4.85 10.83
N VAL A 218 -0.29 -6.01 10.69
CA VAL A 218 -0.73 -6.88 11.79
C VAL A 218 0.23 -8.04 12.03
N GLU A 219 0.63 -8.72 10.96
CA GLU A 219 1.54 -9.86 11.00
C GLU A 219 2.60 -9.78 9.88
N PRO A 220 3.48 -8.76 9.91
CA PRO A 220 4.49 -8.57 8.87
C PRO A 220 5.40 -9.80 8.69
N GLU A 221 5.72 -10.50 9.79
CA GLU A 221 6.58 -11.69 9.78
C GLU A 221 5.99 -12.83 8.94
N THR A 222 4.66 -12.97 8.94
CA THR A 222 3.96 -13.98 8.14
C THR A 222 4.15 -13.73 6.64
N PHE A 223 4.07 -12.48 6.21
CA PHE A 223 4.29 -12.09 4.81
C PHE A 223 5.76 -12.21 4.39
N VAL A 224 6.68 -11.81 5.27
CA VAL A 224 8.12 -11.97 5.03
C VAL A 224 8.49 -13.46 4.96
N SER A 225 7.91 -14.30 5.82
CA SER A 225 8.07 -15.75 5.77
C SER A 225 7.58 -16.33 4.45
N LEU A 226 6.37 -15.92 4.01
CA LEU A 226 5.81 -16.31 2.71
C LEU A 226 6.75 -15.94 1.57
N HIS A 227 7.25 -14.70 1.56
CA HIS A 227 8.13 -14.21 0.50
C HIS A 227 9.45 -14.98 0.44
N ARG A 228 10.12 -15.15 1.59
CA ARG A 228 11.39 -15.90 1.68
C ARG A 228 11.23 -17.38 1.30
N ALA A 229 10.16 -18.02 1.79
CA ALA A 229 9.85 -19.40 1.46
C ALA A 229 9.57 -19.57 -0.05
N TRP A 230 8.83 -18.65 -0.65
CA TRP A 230 8.61 -18.64 -2.10
C TRP A 230 9.92 -18.53 -2.89
N GLN A 231 10.79 -17.59 -2.51
CA GLN A 231 12.09 -17.38 -3.17
C GLN A 231 13.01 -18.60 -3.06
N SER A 232 13.00 -19.29 -1.91
CA SER A 232 13.83 -20.48 -1.68
C SER A 232 13.23 -21.78 -2.24
N GLY A 233 11.98 -21.76 -2.70
CA GLY A 233 11.26 -22.96 -3.16
C GLY A 233 10.71 -23.82 -2.02
N ASP A 234 10.67 -23.32 -0.78
CA ASP A 234 10.00 -23.99 0.36
C ASP A 234 8.49 -23.74 0.28
N TYR A 235 7.84 -24.47 -0.63
CA TYR A 235 6.41 -24.32 -0.85
C TYR A 235 5.56 -24.78 0.33
N ALA A 236 6.05 -25.66 1.19
CA ALA A 236 5.33 -26.08 2.38
C ALA A 236 5.15 -24.93 3.36
N THR A 237 6.22 -24.20 3.66
CA THR A 237 6.19 -22.98 4.49
C THR A 237 5.38 -21.88 3.81
N ALA A 238 5.53 -21.70 2.47
CA ALA A 238 4.78 -20.72 1.72
C ALA A 238 3.26 -20.95 1.80
N ILE A 239 2.79 -22.20 1.64
CA ILE A 239 1.37 -22.56 1.75
C ILE A 239 0.87 -22.28 3.15
N LYS A 240 1.59 -22.69 4.20
CA LYS A 240 1.20 -22.44 5.59
C LYS A 240 1.05 -20.94 5.90
N SER A 241 1.96 -20.12 5.40
CA SER A 241 1.89 -18.67 5.56
C SER A 241 0.69 -18.08 4.78
N ALA A 242 0.43 -18.57 3.56
CA ALA A 242 -0.72 -18.14 2.77
C ALA A 242 -2.06 -18.53 3.42
N GLU A 243 -2.16 -19.72 4.02
CA GLU A 243 -3.33 -20.16 4.80
C GLU A 243 -3.58 -19.21 6.01
N ARG A 244 -2.51 -18.84 6.72
CA ARG A 244 -2.62 -17.85 7.82
C ARG A 244 -3.12 -16.51 7.33
N ILE A 245 -2.60 -16.00 6.23
CA ILE A 245 -3.02 -14.73 5.63
C ILE A 245 -4.50 -14.80 5.24
N SER A 246 -4.91 -15.87 4.54
CA SER A 246 -6.31 -16.09 4.17
C SER A 246 -7.23 -16.12 5.38
N TYR A 247 -6.82 -16.75 6.48
CA TYR A 247 -7.58 -16.71 7.74
C TYR A 247 -7.70 -15.30 8.32
N LEU A 248 -6.64 -14.48 8.24
CA LEU A 248 -6.61 -13.11 8.75
C LEU A 248 -7.47 -12.14 7.92
N MET A 249 -7.85 -12.48 6.67
CA MET A 249 -8.76 -11.66 5.85
C MET A 249 -10.07 -11.37 6.58
N ARG A 250 -10.49 -12.21 7.50
CA ARG A 250 -11.67 -11.99 8.37
C ARG A 250 -11.61 -10.68 9.16
N LEU A 251 -10.42 -10.12 9.38
CA LEU A 251 -10.27 -8.83 10.06
C LEU A 251 -10.92 -7.69 9.27
N TYR A 252 -10.93 -7.77 7.94
CA TYR A 252 -11.53 -6.74 7.09
C TYR A 252 -13.06 -6.63 7.24
N ASP A 253 -13.71 -7.69 7.71
CA ASP A 253 -15.17 -7.78 7.87
C ASP A 253 -15.64 -7.45 9.32
N THR A 254 -14.72 -7.06 10.22
CA THR A 254 -15.06 -6.90 11.65
C THR A 254 -15.51 -5.51 12.05
N ALA A 255 -15.29 -4.49 11.22
CA ALA A 255 -15.66 -3.10 11.53
C ALA A 255 -16.33 -2.45 10.32
N ASP A 256 -17.06 -1.36 10.55
CA ASP A 256 -17.71 -0.58 9.49
C ASP A 256 -16.70 -0.10 8.44
N LEU A 257 -15.61 0.50 8.91
CA LEU A 257 -14.44 0.78 8.08
C LEU A 257 -13.29 -0.15 8.48
N PHE A 258 -12.83 -0.96 7.55
CA PHE A 258 -11.77 -1.95 7.79
C PHE A 258 -10.48 -1.39 8.41
N ILE A 259 -10.20 -0.10 8.25
CA ILE A 259 -9.04 0.60 8.84
C ILE A 259 -9.10 0.51 10.37
N SER A 260 -10.30 0.70 10.97
CA SER A 260 -10.49 0.55 12.42
C SER A 260 -10.13 -0.86 12.89
N ALA A 261 -10.52 -1.88 12.11
CA ALA A 261 -10.19 -3.26 12.43
C ALA A 261 -8.68 -3.51 12.41
N ILE A 262 -7.96 -2.96 11.43
CA ILE A 262 -6.50 -3.09 11.35
C ILE A 262 -5.82 -2.36 12.51
N LYS A 263 -6.23 -1.13 12.86
CA LYS A 263 -5.72 -0.43 14.05
C LYS A 263 -5.99 -1.24 15.33
N GLY A 264 -7.20 -1.79 15.47
CA GLY A 264 -7.55 -2.68 16.58
C GLY A 264 -6.68 -3.93 16.63
N ALA A 265 -6.38 -4.54 15.50
CA ALA A 265 -5.52 -5.71 15.42
C ALA A 265 -4.05 -5.40 15.79
N VAL A 266 -3.52 -4.27 15.34
CA VAL A 266 -2.18 -3.78 15.73
C VAL A 266 -2.12 -3.54 17.25
N LYS A 267 -3.15 -2.92 17.83
CA LYS A 267 -3.27 -2.77 19.28
C LYS A 267 -3.31 -4.12 20.01
N ALA A 268 -4.12 -5.04 19.52
CA ALA A 268 -4.22 -6.40 20.09
C ALA A 268 -2.91 -7.18 19.99
N LYS A 269 -2.07 -6.90 18.99
CA LYS A 269 -0.72 -7.49 18.85
C LYS A 269 0.28 -6.90 19.84
N GLY A 270 -0.04 -5.82 20.54
CA GLY A 270 0.74 -5.30 21.67
C GLY A 270 1.30 -3.89 21.51
N LEU A 271 1.05 -3.21 20.41
CA LEU A 271 1.41 -1.80 20.28
C LEU A 271 0.33 -0.94 20.98
N PRO A 272 0.66 -0.16 22.02
CA PRO A 272 -0.32 0.56 22.83
C PRO A 272 -0.82 1.84 22.14
N ILE A 273 -1.51 1.68 21.00
CA ILE A 273 -2.04 2.79 20.22
C ILE A 273 -3.49 3.12 20.58
N ASP A 274 -3.88 4.36 20.32
CA ASP A 274 -5.27 4.70 20.15
C ASP A 274 -5.76 4.15 18.80
N THR A 275 -7.00 3.66 18.74
CA THR A 275 -7.59 3.10 17.53
C THR A 275 -8.42 4.13 16.76
N SER A 276 -8.32 5.40 17.13
CA SER A 276 -9.04 6.51 16.51
C SER A 276 -8.81 6.58 15.01
N ILE A 277 -9.89 6.87 14.28
CA ILE A 277 -9.91 7.17 12.86
C ILE A 277 -10.61 8.51 12.65
N HIS A 278 -10.32 9.17 11.53
CA HIS A 278 -10.94 10.46 11.22
C HIS A 278 -12.46 10.33 11.04
N GLU A 279 -13.17 11.27 11.65
CA GLU A 279 -14.61 11.43 11.41
C GLU A 279 -14.89 11.78 9.92
N PRO A 280 -16.05 11.38 9.36
CA PRO A 280 -17.21 10.78 10.03
C PRO A 280 -17.17 9.23 10.15
N ALA A 281 -16.03 8.60 10.05
CA ALA A 281 -15.92 7.15 10.16
C ALA A 281 -16.28 6.66 11.57
N VAL A 282 -16.94 5.49 11.64
CA VAL A 282 -17.38 4.90 12.91
C VAL A 282 -16.19 4.30 13.65
N GLN A 283 -16.03 4.72 14.89
CA GLN A 283 -14.97 4.21 15.77
C GLN A 283 -15.20 2.74 16.14
N LEU A 284 -14.10 2.03 16.41
CA LEU A 284 -14.15 0.62 16.81
C LEU A 284 -14.89 0.43 18.14
N THR A 285 -15.87 -0.48 18.16
CA THR A 285 -16.59 -0.83 19.38
C THR A 285 -15.85 -1.90 20.19
N ASP A 286 -16.16 -2.00 21.51
CA ASP A 286 -15.60 -3.05 22.36
C ASP A 286 -15.93 -4.48 21.89
N GLU A 287 -17.11 -4.68 21.31
CA GLU A 287 -17.50 -5.97 20.74
C GLU A 287 -16.66 -6.34 19.53
N GLN A 288 -16.48 -5.39 18.61
CA GLN A 288 -15.62 -5.58 17.44
C GLN A 288 -14.18 -5.83 17.86
N TYR A 289 -13.68 -5.12 18.89
CA TYR A 289 -12.33 -5.34 19.39
C TYR A 289 -12.16 -6.74 20.01
N ARG A 290 -13.14 -7.26 20.78
CA ARG A 290 -13.12 -8.65 21.27
C ARG A 290 -13.13 -9.67 20.13
N ASN A 291 -13.89 -9.41 19.06
CA ASN A 291 -13.88 -10.28 17.88
C ASN A 291 -12.51 -10.29 17.20
N ILE A 292 -11.86 -9.14 17.06
CA ILE A 292 -10.49 -9.02 16.54
C ILE A 292 -9.52 -9.85 17.39
N GLN A 293 -9.58 -9.73 18.72
CA GLN A 293 -8.74 -10.51 19.63
C GLN A 293 -8.96 -12.03 19.42
N SER A 294 -10.21 -12.47 19.28
CA SER A 294 -10.54 -13.87 18.99
C SER A 294 -9.95 -14.37 17.67
N ILE A 295 -10.01 -13.56 16.59
CA ILE A 295 -9.40 -13.91 15.29
C ILE A 295 -7.88 -14.05 15.44
N LEU A 296 -7.26 -13.21 16.26
CA LEU A 296 -5.82 -13.26 16.51
C LEU A 296 -5.39 -14.39 17.49
N GLY A 297 -6.35 -15.09 18.12
CA GLY A 297 -6.08 -16.13 19.12
C GLY A 297 -5.65 -15.57 20.48
N LYS A 298 -6.21 -14.42 20.85
CA LYS A 298 -5.90 -13.65 22.07
C LYS A 298 -7.08 -13.61 23.04
#